data_200440896104c63989205bb89e148ac4
#
_entry.id   200440896104c63989205bb89e148ac4
#
_cell.length_a   1.000
_cell.length_b   1.000
_cell.length_c   1.000
_cell.angle_alpha   90.00
_cell.angle_beta   90.00
_cell.angle_gamma   90.00
#
_symmetry.space_group_name_H-M   'P 1'
#
loop_
_entity.id
_entity.type
_entity.pdbx_description
1 polymer ?
#
loop_
_entity_poly.entity_id
_entity_poly.type
_entity_poly.pdbx_seq_one_letter_code
_entity_poly.pdbx_strand_id
1 'polypeptide(L)'
;MDQTRIYSVDSETFNELSRVNDELIQYLQWLIERKDLEAINKFSPIVRRTTDLFLAILEGAFPEISHVIDAFNKLRDEITERIARASTPEEIEQLSKQVDELTSDYQKRINEVVAETQRLEKQSRKQ
;
A
#
# COMPACT_ATOMS: atom_id res chain seq x y z
N MET A 1 -24.10 -2.72 10.78
CA MET A 1 -23.88 -2.50 10.43
C MET A 1 -23.28 -2.13 9.90
N ASP A 2 -23.17 -2.15 9.55
CA ASP A 2 -22.67 -1.98 8.96
C ASP A 2 -21.82 -1.50 8.59
N GLN A 3 -21.73 -1.51 8.70
CA GLN A 3 -20.76 -1.23 8.42
C GLN A 3 -20.13 -1.23 7.25
N THR A 4 -20.58 -1.45 6.37
CA THR A 4 -20.08 -1.39 5.01
C THR A 4 -19.95 0.04 4.63
N ARG A 5 -18.88 0.59 5.01
CA ARG A 5 -18.51 1.83 4.44
C ARG A 5 -17.95 1.55 3.08
N ILE A 6 -18.77 1.72 2.10
CA ILE A 6 -18.31 1.72 0.74
C ILE A 6 -17.83 3.14 0.49
N TYR A 7 -16.53 3.30 0.44
CA TYR A 7 -15.95 4.55 -0.01
C TYR A 7 -16.05 4.55 -1.52
N SER A 8 -17.03 5.26 -2.01
CA SER A 8 -17.22 5.40 -3.45
C SER A 8 -16.48 6.65 -3.91
N VAL A 9 -15.39 6.47 -4.62
CA VAL A 9 -14.68 7.57 -5.28
C VAL A 9 -14.68 7.29 -6.78
N ASP A 10 -14.71 8.34 -7.59
CA ASP A 10 -14.62 8.16 -9.03
C ASP A 10 -13.21 7.72 -9.42
N SER A 11 -13.05 7.23 -10.65
CA SER A 11 -11.77 6.68 -11.08
C SER A 11 -10.68 7.75 -11.18
N GLU A 12 -11.04 8.99 -11.50
CA GLU A 12 -10.08 10.07 -11.56
C GLU A 12 -9.52 10.38 -10.17
N THR A 13 -10.39 10.49 -9.17
CA THR A 13 -9.99 10.72 -7.78
C THR A 13 -9.16 9.56 -7.25
N PHE A 14 -9.56 8.33 -7.59
CA PHE A 14 -8.82 7.14 -7.18
C PHE A 14 -7.41 7.14 -7.76
N ASN A 15 -7.28 7.45 -9.06
CA ASN A 15 -5.97 7.50 -9.71
C ASN A 15 -5.08 8.58 -9.11
N GLU A 16 -5.66 9.73 -8.76
CA GLU A 16 -4.92 10.81 -8.11
C GLU A 16 -4.44 10.39 -6.74
N LEU A 17 -5.30 9.72 -5.97
CA LEU A 17 -4.92 9.21 -4.65
C LEU A 17 -3.78 8.19 -4.75
N SER A 18 -3.84 7.31 -5.75
CA SER A 18 -2.78 6.34 -6.01
C SER A 18 -1.46 7.04 -6.31
N ARG A 19 -1.50 8.09 -7.12
CA ARG A 19 -0.31 8.86 -7.47
C ARG A 19 0.30 9.53 -6.24
N VAL A 20 -0.54 10.17 -5.42
CA VAL A 20 -0.08 10.82 -4.19
C VAL A 20 0.57 9.80 -3.26
N ASN A 21 -0.06 8.63 -3.12
CA ASN A 21 0.49 7.58 -2.28
C ASN A 21 1.87 7.12 -2.77
N ASP A 22 2.01 6.96 -4.09
CA ASP A 22 3.30 6.58 -4.68
C ASP A 22 4.37 7.63 -4.43
N GLU A 23 4.03 8.91 -4.57
CA GLU A 23 4.96 10.00 -4.31
C GLU A 23 5.42 10.02 -2.85
N LEU A 24 4.50 9.77 -1.92
CA LEU A 24 4.85 9.71 -0.50
C LEU A 24 5.79 8.55 -0.20
N ILE A 25 5.56 7.41 -0.81
CA ILE A 25 6.43 6.25 -0.66
C ILE A 25 7.82 6.55 -1.22
N GLN A 26 7.90 7.18 -2.39
CA GLN A 26 9.17 7.57 -3.00
C GLN A 26 9.93 8.55 -2.12
N TYR A 27 9.23 9.50 -1.51
CA TYR A 27 9.86 10.45 -0.61
C TYR A 27 10.42 9.75 0.62
N LEU A 28 9.68 8.78 1.18
CA LEU A 28 10.16 8.00 2.31
C LEU A 28 11.42 7.21 1.94
N GLN A 29 11.44 6.61 0.75
CA GLN A 29 12.61 5.90 0.25
C GLN A 29 13.82 6.82 0.13
N TRP A 30 13.59 8.04 -0.34
CA TRP A 30 14.65 9.05 -0.42
C TRP A 30 15.22 9.38 0.97
N LEU A 31 14.34 9.53 1.98
CA LEU A 31 14.79 9.77 3.36
C LEU A 31 15.61 8.58 3.90
N ILE A 32 15.19 7.37 3.56
CA ILE A 32 15.89 6.16 3.98
C ILE A 32 17.29 6.12 3.36
N GLU A 33 17.41 6.46 2.08
CA GLU A 33 18.70 6.52 1.40
C GLU A 33 19.63 7.55 2.04
N ARG A 34 19.07 8.64 2.54
CA ARG A 34 19.84 9.66 3.25
C ARG A 34 20.14 9.30 4.69
N LYS A 35 19.57 8.19 5.16
CA LYS A 35 19.78 7.68 6.53
C LYS A 35 19.39 8.69 7.61
N ASP A 36 18.39 9.51 7.33
CA ASP A 36 17.87 10.50 8.27
C ASP A 36 16.82 9.84 9.17
N LEU A 37 17.28 9.23 10.25
CA LEU A 37 16.43 8.46 11.16
C LEU A 37 15.32 9.30 11.78
N GLU A 38 15.60 10.54 12.12
CA GLU A 38 14.60 11.41 12.72
C GLU A 38 13.47 11.69 11.73
N ALA A 39 13.82 12.04 10.50
CA ALA A 39 12.82 12.30 9.47
C ALA A 39 12.03 11.04 9.12
N ILE A 40 12.70 9.89 9.04
CA ILE A 40 12.04 8.61 8.78
C ILE A 40 11.00 8.32 9.86
N ASN A 41 11.36 8.48 11.13
CA ASN A 41 10.46 8.20 12.24
C ASN A 41 9.24 9.12 12.25
N LYS A 42 9.40 10.36 11.80
CA LYS A 42 8.30 11.32 11.72
C LYS A 42 7.41 11.07 10.51
N PHE A 43 8.00 10.70 9.39
CA PHE A 43 7.28 10.60 8.13
C PHE A 43 6.64 9.23 7.91
N SER A 44 7.28 8.18 8.38
CA SER A 44 6.80 6.81 8.19
C SER A 44 5.35 6.60 8.64
N PRO A 45 4.90 7.11 9.82
CA PRO A 45 3.50 6.94 10.21
C PRO A 45 2.52 7.64 9.27
N ILE A 46 2.93 8.74 8.66
CA ILE A 46 2.09 9.47 7.70
C ILE A 46 1.89 8.64 6.45
N VAL A 47 2.98 8.08 5.92
CA VAL A 47 2.92 7.19 4.76
C VAL A 47 2.05 5.97 5.05
N ARG A 48 2.20 5.40 6.23
CA ARG A 48 1.41 4.24 6.63
C ARG A 48 -0.08 4.56 6.66
N ARG A 49 -0.47 5.68 7.26
CA ARG A 49 -1.89 6.08 7.30
C ARG A 49 -2.46 6.30 5.92
N THR A 50 -1.70 6.95 5.05
CA THR A 50 -2.14 7.22 3.68
C THR A 50 -2.31 5.92 2.91
N THR A 51 -1.35 5.00 3.06
CA THR A 51 -1.42 3.69 2.41
C THR A 51 -2.60 2.88 2.94
N ASP A 52 -2.83 2.88 4.26
CA ASP A 52 -3.96 2.16 4.86
C ASP A 52 -5.29 2.70 4.34
N LEU A 53 -5.41 4.02 4.22
CA LEU A 53 -6.62 4.64 3.69
C LEU A 53 -6.83 4.25 2.22
N PHE A 54 -5.78 4.30 1.43
CA PHE A 54 -5.83 3.91 0.03
C PHE A 54 -6.28 2.45 -0.12
N LEU A 55 -5.70 1.56 0.68
CA LEU A 55 -6.04 0.14 0.66
C LEU A 55 -7.48 -0.11 1.13
N ALA A 56 -7.96 0.66 2.11
CA ALA A 56 -9.33 0.53 2.56
C ALA A 56 -10.33 0.91 1.46
N ILE A 57 -10.02 1.97 0.71
CA ILE A 57 -10.85 2.40 -0.41
C ILE A 57 -10.84 1.31 -1.50
N LEU A 58 -9.66 0.80 -1.81
CA LEU A 58 -9.50 -0.24 -2.83
C LEU A 58 -10.24 -1.52 -2.43
N GLU A 59 -10.14 -1.92 -1.18
CA GLU A 59 -10.82 -3.11 -0.65
C GLU A 59 -12.34 -2.95 -0.72
N GLY A 60 -12.85 -1.75 -0.43
CA GLY A 60 -14.27 -1.46 -0.54
C GLY A 60 -14.78 -1.57 -1.97
N ALA A 61 -13.96 -1.17 -2.94
CA ALA A 61 -14.30 -1.27 -4.36
C ALA A 61 -14.14 -2.69 -4.90
N PHE A 62 -13.18 -3.45 -4.37
CA PHE A 62 -12.83 -4.79 -4.86
C PHE A 62 -12.68 -5.74 -3.68
N PRO A 63 -13.79 -6.23 -3.10
CA PRO A 63 -13.69 -7.12 -1.92
C PRO A 63 -12.85 -8.36 -2.14
N GLU A 64 -12.66 -8.78 -3.38
CA GLU A 64 -11.88 -9.96 -3.74
C GLU A 64 -10.42 -9.86 -3.30
N ILE A 65 -9.91 -8.64 -3.13
CA ILE A 65 -8.51 -8.45 -2.74
C ILE A 65 -8.31 -8.37 -1.22
N SER A 66 -9.37 -8.54 -0.44
CA SER A 66 -9.30 -8.38 1.01
C SER A 66 -8.20 -9.24 1.64
N HIS A 67 -8.14 -10.52 1.28
CA HIS A 67 -7.12 -11.42 1.83
C HIS A 67 -5.70 -11.07 1.39
N VAL A 68 -5.57 -10.52 0.17
CA VAL A 68 -4.27 -10.07 -0.34
C VAL A 68 -3.78 -8.88 0.49
N ILE A 69 -4.69 -7.93 0.75
CA ILE A 69 -4.38 -6.74 1.54
C ILE A 69 -4.02 -7.13 2.98
N ASP A 70 -4.78 -8.05 3.57
CA ASP A 70 -4.51 -8.51 4.94
C ASP A 70 -3.13 -9.14 5.05
N ALA A 71 -2.75 -9.98 4.08
CA ALA A 71 -1.44 -10.60 4.05
C ALA A 71 -0.34 -9.55 3.90
N PHE A 72 -0.55 -8.58 3.02
CA PHE A 72 0.41 -7.49 2.83
C PHE A 72 0.60 -6.69 4.13
N ASN A 73 -0.49 -6.30 4.77
CA ASN A 73 -0.43 -5.52 6.00
C ASN A 73 0.32 -6.25 7.11
N LYS A 74 0.07 -7.55 7.23
CA LYS A 74 0.74 -8.37 8.24
C LYS A 74 2.25 -8.39 8.03
N LEU A 75 2.67 -8.67 6.80
CA LEU A 75 4.11 -8.74 6.48
C LEU A 75 4.76 -7.37 6.59
N ARG A 76 4.09 -6.34 6.12
CA ARG A 76 4.59 -4.97 6.23
C ARG A 76 4.80 -4.58 7.70
N ASP A 77 3.84 -4.91 8.55
CA ASP A 77 3.93 -4.58 9.97
C ASP A 77 5.09 -5.30 10.64
N GLU A 78 5.33 -6.57 10.30
CA GLU A 78 6.47 -7.32 10.81
C GLU A 78 7.79 -6.67 10.43
N ILE A 79 7.93 -6.26 9.17
CA ILE A 79 9.14 -5.61 8.69
C ILE A 79 9.30 -4.23 9.36
N THR A 80 8.21 -3.49 9.50
CA THR A 80 8.23 -2.17 10.13
C THR A 80 8.70 -2.27 11.58
N GLU A 81 8.27 -3.30 12.31
CA GLU A 81 8.74 -3.53 13.66
C GLU A 81 10.24 -3.79 13.70
N ARG A 82 10.75 -4.55 12.74
CA ARG A 82 12.19 -4.81 12.63
C ARG A 82 12.96 -3.52 12.36
N ILE A 83 12.43 -2.66 11.51
CA ILE A 83 13.04 -1.36 11.23
C ILE A 83 13.11 -0.52 12.51
N ALA A 84 12.05 -0.53 13.30
CA ALA A 84 12.02 0.22 14.57
C ALA A 84 13.05 -0.29 15.57
N ARG A 85 13.43 -1.56 15.47
CA ARG A 85 14.43 -2.17 16.35
C ARG A 85 15.83 -2.18 15.76
N ALA A 86 15.97 -1.76 14.51
CA ALA A 86 17.27 -1.76 13.85
C ALA A 86 18.21 -0.78 14.53
N SER A 87 19.45 -1.19 14.70
CA SER A 87 20.46 -0.38 15.38
C SER A 87 21.47 0.23 14.42
N THR A 88 21.46 -0.20 13.15
CA THR A 88 22.40 0.32 12.17
C THR A 88 21.69 0.78 10.91
N PRO A 89 22.23 1.80 10.21
CA PRO A 89 21.66 2.23 8.92
C PRO A 89 21.63 1.11 7.88
N GLU A 90 22.59 0.19 7.91
CA GLU A 90 22.67 -0.92 6.98
C GLU A 90 21.50 -1.88 7.14
N GLU A 91 21.09 -2.14 8.39
CA GLU A 91 19.91 -2.97 8.65
C GLU A 91 18.66 -2.31 8.12
N ILE A 92 18.52 -1.00 8.33
CA ILE A 92 17.38 -0.23 7.85
C ILE A 92 17.32 -0.30 6.33
N GLU A 93 18.46 -0.15 5.67
CA GLU A 93 18.52 -0.22 4.22
C GLU A 93 18.07 -1.59 3.70
N GLN A 94 18.56 -2.67 4.30
CA GLN A 94 18.15 -4.02 3.91
C GLN A 94 16.66 -4.27 4.12
N LEU A 95 16.14 -3.85 5.26
CA LEU A 95 14.72 -4.00 5.56
C LEU A 95 13.85 -3.17 4.63
N SER A 96 14.33 -1.98 4.25
CA SER A 96 13.63 -1.12 3.29
C SER A 96 13.52 -1.76 1.93
N LYS A 97 14.58 -2.45 1.49
CA LYS A 97 14.54 -3.20 0.24
C LYS A 97 13.49 -4.30 0.29
N GLN A 98 13.36 -4.97 1.43
CA GLN A 98 12.34 -5.99 1.61
C GLN A 98 10.93 -5.39 1.50
N VAL A 99 10.72 -4.22 2.09
CA VAL A 99 9.44 -3.51 1.97
C VAL A 99 9.14 -3.16 0.51
N ASP A 100 10.15 -2.67 -0.23
CA ASP A 100 9.98 -2.33 -1.63
C ASP A 100 9.60 -3.55 -2.47
N GLU A 101 10.27 -4.66 -2.26
CA GLU A 101 9.98 -5.91 -2.97
C GLU A 101 8.58 -6.41 -2.64
N LEU A 102 8.22 -6.39 -1.35
CA LEU A 102 6.91 -6.79 -0.89
C LEU A 102 5.82 -5.93 -1.51
N THR A 103 6.02 -4.61 -1.49
CA THR A 103 5.06 -3.65 -2.05
C THR A 103 4.87 -3.90 -3.54
N SER A 104 5.97 -4.09 -4.27
CA SER A 104 5.92 -4.36 -5.71
C SER A 104 5.17 -5.64 -6.02
N ASP A 105 5.46 -6.71 -5.29
CA ASP A 105 4.81 -8.02 -5.51
C ASP A 105 3.31 -7.96 -5.25
N TYR A 106 2.92 -7.34 -4.14
CA TYR A 106 1.50 -7.26 -3.79
C TYR A 106 0.75 -6.28 -4.67
N GLN A 107 1.42 -5.22 -5.13
CA GLN A 107 0.81 -4.30 -6.08
C GLN A 107 0.48 -5.00 -7.39
N LYS A 108 1.37 -5.86 -7.85
CA LYS A 108 1.10 -6.68 -9.04
C LYS A 108 -0.12 -7.55 -8.84
N ARG A 109 -0.22 -8.23 -7.70
CA ARG A 109 -1.37 -9.09 -7.41
C ARG A 109 -2.67 -8.32 -7.36
N ILE A 110 -2.64 -7.17 -6.70
CA ILE A 110 -3.82 -6.30 -6.60
C ILE A 110 -4.24 -5.85 -8.01
N ASN A 111 -3.29 -5.42 -8.82
CA ASN A 111 -3.58 -4.98 -10.18
C ASN A 111 -4.18 -6.10 -11.03
N GLU A 112 -3.67 -7.32 -10.88
CA GLU A 112 -4.20 -8.48 -11.60
C GLU A 112 -5.64 -8.78 -11.18
N VAL A 113 -5.94 -8.75 -9.89
CA VAL A 113 -7.30 -9.00 -9.39
C VAL A 113 -8.25 -7.90 -9.87
N VAL A 114 -7.83 -6.64 -9.79
CA VAL A 114 -8.66 -5.52 -10.23
C VAL A 114 -8.95 -5.63 -11.73
N ALA A 115 -7.93 -5.92 -12.54
CA ALA A 115 -8.09 -6.07 -13.98
C ALA A 115 -9.03 -7.22 -14.31
N GLU A 116 -8.90 -8.34 -13.64
CA GLU A 116 -9.76 -9.50 -13.85
C GLU A 116 -11.21 -9.20 -13.47
N THR A 117 -11.42 -8.54 -12.35
CA THR A 117 -12.76 -8.16 -11.90
C THR A 117 -13.41 -7.21 -12.89
N GLN A 118 -12.68 -6.22 -13.39
CA GLN A 118 -13.20 -5.28 -14.39
C GLN A 118 -13.54 -5.99 -15.70
N ARG A 119 -12.71 -6.94 -16.09
CA ARG A 119 -12.96 -7.72 -17.31
C ARG A 119 -14.25 -8.52 -17.18
N LEU A 120 -14.47 -9.15 -16.06
CA LEU A 120 -15.68 -9.93 -15.81
C LEU A 120 -16.93 -9.03 -15.76
N GLU A 121 -16.82 -7.87 -15.18
CA GLU A 121 -17.93 -6.90 -15.16
C GLU A 121 -18.32 -6.47 -16.56
N LYS A 122 -17.34 -6.20 -17.42
CA LYS A 122 -17.60 -5.82 -18.81
C LYS A 122 -18.29 -6.94 -19.57
N GLN A 123 -17.89 -8.18 -19.36
CA GLN A 123 -18.53 -9.32 -19.99
C GLN A 123 -19.98 -9.45 -19.53
N SER A 124 -20.22 -9.27 -18.25
CA SER A 124 -21.57 -9.33 -17.67
C SER A 124 -22.49 -8.27 -18.27
N ARG A 125 -21.96 -7.07 -18.50
CA ARG A 125 -22.75 -5.97 -19.05
C ARG A 125 -23.09 -6.14 -20.52
N LYS A 126 -22.32 -6.93 -21.24
CA LYS A 126 -22.56 -7.17 -22.67
C LYS A 126 -23.64 -8.22 -22.93
N GLN A 127 -24.07 -8.89 -21.89
CA GLN A 127 -25.17 -9.82 -21.97
C GLN A 127 -26.48 -9.10 -21.65
#